data_83d78e9b3c73887ff0b6f339c6a27242
#
_entry.id   83d78e9b3c73887ff0b6f339c6a27242
#
_cell.length_a   1.000
_cell.length_b   1.000
_cell.length_c   1.000
_cell.angle_alpha   90.00
_cell.angle_beta   90.00
_cell.angle_gamma   90.00
#
_symmetry.space_group_name_H-M   'P 1'
#
loop_
_entity.id
_entity.type
_entity.pdbx_description
1 polymer ?
#
loop_
_entity_poly.entity_id
_entity_poly.type
_entity_poly.pdbx_seq_one_letter_code
_entity_poly.pdbx_strand_id
1 'polypeptide(L)'
;MGLREDPLLRLGVALVLAALLVAAAAAAAALALRERSAPDRNAQRPAGKERPVAVVRPEGTAPWVEGAGSGVGEKTAPAVALRRGEATSPGGREPRRLPVSRERWPMPTEQELAAAAGPRRYRLPPGAILALTIEDIGLHRVPVWDTDARWALDSGVVHVPETSLPWSRTPERNVYLAGHRLGYPGTGSRLVFYRLGELERGDRVVLEDRRGRRYEYAVTQKFVVGPRDSWVMGRVRGRDMVTLQTCTPIPTFDRRLIVRADRV
;
A
#
# COMPACT_ATOMS: atom_id res chain seq x y z
N MET A 1 -48.51 -52.23 19.47
CA MET A 1 -47.31 -52.93 19.00
C MET A 1 -46.11 -52.07 19.44
N GLY A 2 -45.56 -52.39 20.65
CA GLY A 2 -44.39 -51.62 21.15
C GLY A 2 -43.12 -52.19 20.56
N LEU A 3 -42.38 -51.40 19.86
CA LEU A 3 -41.03 -51.72 19.40
C LEU A 3 -40.13 -51.90 20.64
N ARG A 4 -39.76 -53.12 20.95
CA ARG A 4 -38.70 -53.42 21.92
C ARG A 4 -37.41 -52.88 21.35
N GLU A 5 -36.95 -51.77 21.87
CA GLU A 5 -35.65 -51.22 21.52
C GLU A 5 -34.56 -52.11 22.13
N ASP A 6 -33.76 -52.74 21.30
CA ASP A 6 -32.70 -53.64 21.70
C ASP A 6 -31.61 -52.92 22.48
N PRO A 7 -31.32 -53.33 23.73
CA PRO A 7 -30.31 -52.65 24.58
C PRO A 7 -28.89 -52.74 23.97
N LEU A 8 -28.62 -53.77 23.15
CA LEU A 8 -27.35 -53.94 22.45
C LEU A 8 -27.15 -52.88 21.36
N LEU A 9 -28.23 -52.46 20.67
CA LEU A 9 -28.17 -51.42 19.65
C LEU A 9 -27.87 -50.05 20.29
N ARG A 10 -28.46 -49.76 21.45
CA ARG A 10 -28.19 -48.53 22.22
C ARG A 10 -26.74 -48.48 22.71
N LEU A 11 -26.20 -49.60 23.18
CA LEU A 11 -24.81 -49.70 23.61
C LEU A 11 -23.86 -49.49 22.44
N GLY A 12 -24.14 -50.07 21.28
CA GLY A 12 -23.34 -49.88 20.07
C GLY A 12 -23.31 -48.45 19.58
N VAL A 13 -24.48 -47.78 19.54
CA VAL A 13 -24.56 -46.35 19.16
C VAL A 13 -23.81 -45.46 20.13
N ALA A 14 -23.92 -45.70 21.45
CA ALA A 14 -23.22 -44.95 22.47
C ALA A 14 -21.69 -45.06 22.34
N LEU A 15 -21.18 -46.28 22.05
CA LEU A 15 -19.76 -46.53 21.83
C LEU A 15 -19.23 -45.84 20.57
N VAL A 16 -20.00 -45.84 19.48
CA VAL A 16 -19.62 -45.13 18.24
C VAL A 16 -19.58 -43.64 18.46
N LEU A 17 -20.56 -43.06 19.14
CA LEU A 17 -20.56 -41.61 19.47
C LEU A 17 -19.40 -41.22 20.37
N ALA A 18 -19.09 -42.06 21.38
CA ALA A 18 -17.93 -41.82 22.26
C ALA A 18 -16.61 -41.85 21.46
N ALA A 19 -16.45 -42.82 20.55
CA ALA A 19 -15.26 -42.90 19.68
C ALA A 19 -15.11 -41.66 18.77
N LEU A 20 -16.22 -41.17 18.19
CA LEU A 20 -16.22 -39.99 17.36
C LEU A 20 -15.84 -38.72 18.14
N LEU A 21 -16.32 -38.60 19.39
CA LEU A 21 -15.97 -37.46 20.26
C LEU A 21 -14.48 -37.48 20.63
N VAL A 22 -13.93 -38.65 20.93
CA VAL A 22 -12.48 -38.79 21.23
C VAL A 22 -11.65 -38.47 19.98
N ALA A 23 -12.05 -38.88 18.81
CA ALA A 23 -11.37 -38.57 17.55
C ALA A 23 -11.40 -37.06 17.25
N ALA A 24 -12.55 -36.41 17.45
CA ALA A 24 -12.69 -34.97 17.28
C ALA A 24 -11.81 -34.15 18.26
N ALA A 25 -11.75 -34.58 19.53
CA ALA A 25 -10.91 -33.98 20.54
C ALA A 25 -9.40 -34.15 20.21
N ALA A 26 -8.98 -35.30 19.72
CA ALA A 26 -7.62 -35.55 19.30
C ALA A 26 -7.23 -34.72 18.07
N ALA A 27 -8.14 -34.54 17.11
CA ALA A 27 -7.92 -33.68 15.94
C ALA A 27 -7.78 -32.20 16.34
N ALA A 28 -8.62 -31.71 17.25
CA ALA A 28 -8.53 -30.36 17.78
C ALA A 28 -7.23 -30.11 18.55
N ALA A 29 -6.78 -31.07 19.36
CA ALA A 29 -5.51 -31.00 20.07
C ALA A 29 -4.31 -30.99 19.11
N ALA A 30 -4.34 -31.82 18.06
CA ALA A 30 -3.29 -31.85 17.04
C ALA A 30 -3.22 -30.52 16.24
N LEU A 31 -4.36 -29.89 15.96
CA LEU A 31 -4.42 -28.59 15.30
C LEU A 31 -3.82 -27.49 16.19
N ALA A 32 -4.17 -27.48 17.48
CA ALA A 32 -3.64 -26.50 18.46
C ALA A 32 -2.12 -26.67 18.70
N LEU A 33 -1.61 -27.91 18.66
CA LEU A 33 -0.18 -28.18 18.73
C LEU A 33 0.56 -27.74 17.46
N ARG A 34 -0.08 -27.86 16.30
CA ARG A 34 0.48 -27.43 15.01
C ARG A 34 0.59 -25.91 14.93
N GLU A 35 -0.38 -25.17 15.50
CA GLU A 35 -0.32 -23.71 15.61
C GLU A 35 0.77 -23.24 16.58
N ARG A 36 1.03 -23.98 17.67
CA ARG A 36 2.12 -23.69 18.63
C ARG A 36 3.50 -24.04 18.11
N SER A 37 3.60 -24.96 17.16
CA SER A 37 4.86 -25.43 16.57
C SER A 37 5.19 -24.76 15.24
N ALA A 38 4.33 -23.88 14.72
CA ALA A 38 4.67 -23.06 13.57
C ALA A 38 5.83 -22.13 13.98
N PRO A 39 7.01 -22.23 13.36
CA PRO A 39 8.11 -21.31 13.67
C PRO A 39 7.65 -19.90 13.36
N ASP A 40 7.84 -19.01 14.31
CA ASP A 40 7.60 -17.58 14.15
C ASP A 40 8.49 -17.08 13.01
N ARG A 41 7.96 -17.04 11.78
CA ARG A 41 8.67 -16.58 10.59
C ARG A 41 9.15 -15.13 10.71
N ASN A 42 8.73 -14.44 11.76
CA ASN A 42 9.16 -13.08 12.06
C ASN A 42 10.39 -13.05 12.98
N ALA A 43 10.76 -14.18 13.64
CA ALA A 43 11.92 -14.26 14.53
C ALA A 43 13.24 -14.54 13.80
N GLN A 44 13.21 -14.94 12.54
CA GLN A 44 14.39 -15.29 11.74
C GLN A 44 14.71 -14.33 10.60
N ARG A 45 14.10 -13.16 10.57
CA ARG A 45 14.63 -12.09 9.73
C ARG A 45 15.91 -11.60 10.39
N PRO A 46 17.12 -11.83 9.83
CA PRO A 46 18.33 -11.24 10.37
C PRO A 46 18.08 -9.74 10.42
N ALA A 47 18.47 -9.12 11.52
CA ALA A 47 18.51 -7.66 11.63
C ALA A 47 19.43 -7.18 10.50
N GLY A 48 18.82 -6.91 9.33
CA GLY A 48 19.50 -6.38 8.18
C GLY A 48 20.18 -5.11 8.67
N LYS A 49 21.49 -5.01 8.49
CA LYS A 49 22.25 -3.79 8.78
C LYS A 49 21.46 -2.65 8.17
N GLU A 50 20.83 -1.84 9.02
CA GLU A 50 20.12 -0.64 8.61
C GLU A 50 21.14 0.20 7.85
N ARG A 51 21.00 0.25 6.52
CA ARG A 51 21.82 1.18 5.71
C ARG A 51 21.50 2.57 6.23
N PRO A 52 22.48 3.43 6.49
CA PRO A 52 22.22 4.77 6.97
C PRO A 52 21.34 5.47 5.94
N VAL A 53 20.08 5.68 6.31
CA VAL A 53 19.13 6.42 5.48
C VAL A 53 19.60 7.86 5.50
N ALA A 54 19.96 8.37 4.33
CA ALA A 54 20.35 9.78 4.18
C ALA A 54 19.22 10.65 4.75
N VAL A 55 19.54 11.39 5.80
CA VAL A 55 18.63 12.40 6.37
C VAL A 55 18.58 13.55 5.39
N VAL A 56 17.62 13.53 4.49
CA VAL A 56 17.35 14.68 3.62
C VAL A 56 16.68 15.73 4.49
N ARG A 57 17.39 16.82 4.77
CA ARG A 57 16.78 18.04 5.32
C ARG A 57 15.75 18.54 4.30
N PRO A 58 14.49 18.76 4.68
CA PRO A 58 13.60 19.53 3.84
C PRO A 58 14.04 21.00 3.93
N GLU A 59 14.78 21.48 2.97
CA GLU A 59 14.93 22.90 2.76
C GLU A 59 13.63 23.40 2.15
N GLY A 60 12.93 24.25 2.90
CA GLY A 60 11.75 24.97 2.48
C GLY A 60 10.45 24.19 2.58
N THR A 61 9.57 24.68 3.43
CA THR A 61 8.13 24.39 3.39
C THR A 61 7.59 24.84 2.04
N ALA A 62 7.51 23.94 1.08
CA ALA A 62 6.76 24.21 -0.13
C ALA A 62 5.28 24.41 0.27
N PRO A 63 4.66 25.55 -0.10
CA PRO A 63 3.25 25.77 0.18
C PRO A 63 2.40 24.74 -0.55
N TRP A 64 1.19 24.49 -0.04
CA TRP A 64 0.16 23.75 -0.75
C TRP A 64 0.06 24.30 -2.17
N VAL A 65 0.22 23.46 -3.16
CA VAL A 65 -0.07 23.82 -4.53
C VAL A 65 -1.58 23.73 -4.68
N GLU A 66 -2.28 24.83 -4.44
CA GLU A 66 -3.65 25.02 -4.89
C GLU A 66 -3.68 24.92 -6.41
N GLY A 67 -4.74 24.31 -6.92
CA GLY A 67 -4.88 23.89 -8.30
C GLY A 67 -4.46 24.95 -9.33
N ALA A 68 -3.69 24.53 -10.31
CA ALA A 68 -3.24 25.35 -11.42
C ALA A 68 -4.43 25.84 -12.27
N GLY A 69 -4.85 27.06 -12.01
CA GLY A 69 -5.58 27.87 -12.96
C GLY A 69 -4.62 28.34 -14.05
N SER A 70 -5.04 28.19 -15.29
CA SER A 70 -4.35 28.63 -16.51
C SER A 70 -3.99 30.10 -16.45
N GLY A 71 -2.69 30.42 -16.56
CA GLY A 71 -2.19 31.78 -16.72
C GLY A 71 -0.91 31.79 -17.54
N VAL A 72 -1.02 32.08 -18.81
CA VAL A 72 0.07 32.36 -19.76
C VAL A 72 0.78 33.62 -19.34
N GLY A 73 2.08 33.56 -19.11
CA GLY A 73 2.92 34.72 -18.82
C GLY A 73 4.38 34.44 -19.13
N GLU A 74 4.74 34.65 -20.38
CA GLU A 74 6.11 34.67 -20.91
C GLU A 74 6.94 35.78 -20.28
N LYS A 75 8.04 35.45 -19.60
CA LYS A 75 9.15 36.38 -19.37
C LYS A 75 10.48 35.67 -19.55
N THR A 76 11.12 36.05 -20.64
CA THR A 76 12.51 35.86 -21.06
C THR A 76 13.52 36.23 -19.97
N ALA A 77 14.49 35.36 -19.73
CA ALA A 77 15.75 35.70 -19.05
C ALA A 77 16.95 35.26 -19.91
N PRO A 78 18.09 35.96 -19.85
CA PRO A 78 19.07 36.02 -20.91
C PRO A 78 20.02 34.81 -20.96
N ALA A 79 20.43 34.48 -22.17
CA ALA A 79 21.42 33.50 -22.51
C ALA A 79 22.83 33.86 -22.02
N VAL A 80 23.45 32.96 -21.25
CA VAL A 80 24.90 32.95 -21.03
C VAL A 80 25.49 31.89 -21.96
N ALA A 81 26.24 32.40 -22.94
CA ALA A 81 27.02 31.60 -23.89
C ALA A 81 28.23 30.97 -23.20
N LEU A 82 28.28 29.63 -23.14
CA LEU A 82 29.48 28.88 -22.80
C LEU A 82 30.02 28.17 -24.05
N ARG A 83 31.31 28.44 -24.27
CA ARG A 83 32.10 28.08 -25.41
C ARG A 83 32.16 26.55 -25.61
N ARG A 84 32.09 26.18 -26.92
CA ARG A 84 32.28 24.88 -27.49
C ARG A 84 33.72 24.42 -27.30
N GLY A 85 33.93 23.30 -26.62
CA GLY A 85 35.15 22.49 -26.67
C GLY A 85 34.84 21.18 -27.36
N GLU A 86 35.37 20.99 -28.55
CA GLU A 86 35.30 19.73 -29.26
C GLU A 86 36.19 18.68 -28.57
N ALA A 87 35.58 17.58 -28.13
CA ALA A 87 36.29 16.35 -27.81
C ALA A 87 35.64 15.20 -28.58
N THR A 88 36.30 14.82 -29.64
CA THR A 88 36.08 13.58 -30.39
C THR A 88 36.32 12.38 -29.50
N SER A 89 35.33 11.53 -29.32
CA SER A 89 35.47 10.20 -28.73
C SER A 89 34.89 9.14 -29.64
N PRO A 90 35.62 8.02 -29.88
CA PRO A 90 35.20 7.01 -30.81
C PRO A 90 34.23 6.00 -30.17
N GLY A 91 33.16 5.65 -30.89
CA GLY A 91 32.54 4.34 -30.85
C GLY A 91 31.83 3.92 -29.56
N GLY A 92 30.90 4.72 -29.03
CA GLY A 92 29.98 4.27 -28.02
C GLY A 92 28.71 3.71 -28.64
N ARG A 93 28.44 2.40 -28.48
CA ARG A 93 27.13 1.80 -28.76
C ARG A 93 26.09 2.55 -27.99
N GLU A 94 25.18 3.18 -28.70
CA GLU A 94 23.97 3.80 -28.10
C GLU A 94 23.25 2.77 -27.23
N PRO A 95 22.95 3.06 -25.97
CA PRO A 95 22.22 2.11 -25.11
C PRO A 95 20.85 1.91 -25.76
N ARG A 96 20.61 0.66 -26.21
CA ARG A 96 19.35 0.19 -26.77
C ARG A 96 18.22 0.60 -25.80
N ARG A 97 17.51 1.65 -26.12
CA ARG A 97 16.29 2.05 -25.41
C ARG A 97 15.32 0.91 -25.53
N LEU A 98 15.17 0.15 -24.45
CA LEU A 98 14.08 -0.79 -24.33
C LEU A 98 12.78 0.00 -24.55
N PRO A 99 11.87 -0.47 -25.43
CA PRO A 99 10.59 0.19 -25.60
C PRO A 99 9.90 0.21 -24.24
N VAL A 100 9.69 1.40 -23.68
CA VAL A 100 8.79 1.58 -22.54
C VAL A 100 7.43 1.17 -23.09
N SER A 101 7.01 -0.04 -22.75
CA SER A 101 5.67 -0.52 -23.00
C SER A 101 4.73 0.49 -22.35
N ARG A 102 4.13 1.36 -23.15
CA ARG A 102 3.03 2.22 -22.71
C ARG A 102 1.85 1.29 -22.48
N GLU A 103 1.78 0.69 -21.29
CA GLU A 103 0.59 -0.02 -20.87
C GLU A 103 -0.56 0.99 -21.00
N ARG A 104 -1.45 0.72 -21.96
CA ARG A 104 -2.69 1.50 -22.07
C ARG A 104 -3.60 1.05 -20.93
N TRP A 105 -3.58 1.81 -19.87
CA TRP A 105 -4.51 1.60 -18.77
C TRP A 105 -5.95 1.73 -19.28
N PRO A 106 -6.83 0.77 -18.96
CA PRO A 106 -8.23 0.87 -19.35
C PRO A 106 -8.84 2.09 -18.65
N MET A 107 -9.29 3.04 -19.47
CA MET A 107 -9.94 4.25 -18.97
C MET A 107 -11.22 3.88 -18.20
N PRO A 108 -11.53 4.57 -17.11
CA PRO A 108 -12.74 4.29 -16.35
C PRO A 108 -13.97 4.73 -17.10
N THR A 109 -15.03 3.95 -16.98
CA THR A 109 -16.37 4.32 -17.42
C THR A 109 -17.00 5.33 -16.46
N GLU A 110 -18.02 6.06 -16.90
CA GLU A 110 -18.79 6.98 -16.04
C GLU A 110 -19.39 6.25 -14.82
N GLN A 111 -19.85 5.03 -15.02
CA GLN A 111 -20.40 4.19 -13.94
C GLN A 111 -19.32 3.85 -12.89
N GLU A 112 -18.09 3.50 -13.31
CA GLU A 112 -16.98 3.23 -12.40
C GLU A 112 -16.57 4.51 -11.64
N LEU A 113 -16.55 5.67 -12.30
CA LEU A 113 -16.27 6.95 -11.66
C LEU A 113 -17.33 7.32 -10.63
N ALA A 114 -18.61 7.16 -10.97
CA ALA A 114 -19.71 7.36 -10.04
C ALA A 114 -19.62 6.41 -8.82
N ALA A 115 -19.29 5.14 -9.04
CA ALA A 115 -19.07 4.17 -7.97
C ALA A 115 -17.84 4.54 -7.12
N ALA A 116 -16.79 5.09 -7.71
CA ALA A 116 -15.59 5.52 -7.00
C ALA A 116 -15.80 6.80 -6.17
N ALA A 117 -16.84 7.59 -6.47
CA ALA A 117 -17.24 8.75 -5.67
C ALA A 117 -17.93 8.36 -4.35
N GLY A 118 -18.52 7.16 -4.29
CA GLY A 118 -19.19 6.63 -3.10
C GLY A 118 -18.28 5.82 -2.17
N PRO A 119 -18.82 5.40 -1.01
CA PRO A 119 -18.08 4.56 -0.07
C PRO A 119 -17.79 3.17 -0.66
N ARG A 120 -16.53 2.77 -0.66
CA ARG A 120 -16.04 1.47 -1.13
C ARG A 120 -15.51 0.66 0.05
N ARG A 121 -16.17 -0.46 0.35
CA ARG A 121 -15.81 -1.35 1.45
C ARG A 121 -15.07 -2.57 0.92
N TYR A 122 -13.90 -2.83 1.45
CA TYR A 122 -13.06 -3.96 1.08
C TYR A 122 -13.08 -5.03 2.18
N ARG A 123 -12.90 -6.28 1.78
CA ARG A 123 -12.62 -7.37 2.71
C ARG A 123 -11.10 -7.50 2.87
N LEU A 124 -10.65 -7.78 4.09
CA LEU A 124 -9.24 -8.00 4.37
C LEU A 124 -8.90 -9.49 4.12
N PRO A 125 -8.22 -9.81 3.00
CA PRO A 125 -7.89 -11.19 2.68
C PRO A 125 -6.76 -11.73 3.57
N PRO A 126 -6.57 -13.05 3.65
CA PRO A 126 -5.38 -13.65 4.24
C PRO A 126 -4.12 -13.08 3.58
N GLY A 127 -3.08 -12.76 4.39
CA GLY A 127 -1.81 -12.21 3.91
C GLY A 127 -1.73 -10.68 3.86
N ALA A 128 -2.84 -9.94 3.78
CA ALA A 128 -2.79 -8.50 3.99
C ALA A 128 -2.38 -8.19 5.44
N ILE A 129 -1.46 -7.27 5.64
CA ILE A 129 -0.91 -6.93 6.97
C ILE A 129 -1.65 -5.79 7.66
N LEU A 130 -2.25 -4.89 6.86
CA LEU A 130 -2.98 -3.72 7.32
C LEU A 130 -4.27 -3.55 6.52
N ALA A 131 -5.24 -2.86 7.10
CA ALA A 131 -6.39 -2.28 6.44
C ALA A 131 -6.25 -0.76 6.41
N LEU A 132 -6.33 -0.15 5.23
CA LEU A 132 -6.29 1.31 5.05
C LEU A 132 -7.71 1.86 4.93
N THR A 133 -8.04 2.88 5.73
CA THR A 133 -9.29 3.63 5.64
C THR A 133 -9.00 5.11 5.45
N ILE A 134 -9.64 5.74 4.45
CA ILE A 134 -9.60 7.17 4.17
C ILE A 134 -11.04 7.57 3.79
N GLU A 135 -11.79 8.04 4.77
CA GLU A 135 -13.24 8.25 4.64
C GLU A 135 -13.55 9.35 3.64
N ASP A 136 -12.74 10.42 3.61
CA ASP A 136 -12.91 11.60 2.75
C ASP A 136 -12.91 11.28 1.26
N ILE A 137 -12.26 10.18 0.86
CA ILE A 137 -12.27 9.66 -0.51
C ILE A 137 -12.99 8.31 -0.65
N GLY A 138 -13.80 7.96 0.35
CA GLY A 138 -14.67 6.78 0.34
C GLY A 138 -13.96 5.44 0.45
N LEU A 139 -12.74 5.37 0.97
CA LEU A 139 -11.99 4.12 1.14
C LEU A 139 -12.18 3.53 2.53
N HIS A 140 -12.75 2.32 2.62
CA HIS A 140 -12.93 1.61 3.88
C HIS A 140 -12.29 0.23 3.86
N ARG A 141 -11.26 0.03 4.69
CA ARG A 141 -10.56 -1.24 4.91
C ARG A 141 -9.87 -1.80 3.65
N VAL A 142 -9.25 -0.95 2.85
CA VAL A 142 -8.45 -1.39 1.69
C VAL A 142 -7.31 -2.27 2.17
N PRO A 143 -7.16 -3.50 1.62
CA PRO A 143 -6.09 -4.39 2.03
C PRO A 143 -4.72 -3.82 1.62
N VAL A 144 -3.75 -3.93 2.54
CA VAL A 144 -2.35 -3.54 2.33
C VAL A 144 -1.47 -4.76 2.50
N TRP A 145 -0.64 -5.06 1.50
CA TRP A 145 0.34 -6.15 1.51
C TRP A 145 1.76 -5.62 1.70
N ASP A 146 2.56 -6.31 2.52
CA ASP A 146 3.98 -6.00 2.73
C ASP A 146 4.83 -6.68 1.64
N THR A 147 4.79 -6.11 0.43
CA THR A 147 5.50 -6.62 -0.74
C THR A 147 5.50 -5.60 -1.86
N ASP A 148 6.49 -5.66 -2.74
CA ASP A 148 6.58 -4.93 -4.01
C ASP A 148 6.07 -5.74 -5.22
N ALA A 149 5.54 -6.94 -4.98
CA ALA A 149 5.06 -7.83 -6.02
C ALA A 149 3.86 -7.22 -6.77
N ARG A 150 3.89 -7.31 -8.10
CA ARG A 150 2.86 -6.75 -8.98
C ARG A 150 1.45 -7.23 -8.64
N TRP A 151 1.28 -8.53 -8.36
CA TRP A 151 -0.03 -9.09 -8.02
C TRP A 151 -0.68 -8.41 -6.81
N ALA A 152 0.12 -8.00 -5.83
CA ALA A 152 -0.39 -7.33 -4.64
C ALA A 152 -0.85 -5.90 -4.97
N LEU A 153 -0.07 -5.18 -5.78
CA LEU A 153 -0.45 -3.86 -6.28
C LEU A 153 -1.72 -3.92 -7.13
N ASP A 154 -1.88 -4.98 -7.94
CA ASP A 154 -3.09 -5.21 -8.74
C ASP A 154 -4.30 -5.64 -7.89
N SER A 155 -4.07 -6.04 -6.64
CA SER A 155 -5.13 -6.44 -5.70
C SER A 155 -5.56 -5.33 -4.73
N GLY A 156 -4.80 -4.23 -4.63
CA GLY A 156 -5.11 -3.12 -3.71
C GLY A 156 -3.95 -2.16 -3.52
N VAL A 157 -3.50 -2.04 -2.27
CA VAL A 157 -2.40 -1.16 -1.87
C VAL A 157 -1.24 -2.00 -1.34
N VAL A 158 -0.02 -1.62 -1.66
CA VAL A 158 1.19 -2.26 -1.14
C VAL A 158 1.91 -1.34 -0.17
N HIS A 159 2.44 -1.92 0.91
CA HIS A 159 3.50 -1.32 1.69
C HIS A 159 4.83 -1.64 1.01
N VAL A 160 5.63 -0.62 0.76
CA VAL A 160 6.94 -0.80 0.14
C VAL A 160 7.90 -1.39 1.17
N PRO A 161 8.41 -2.61 0.95
CA PRO A 161 9.39 -3.22 1.84
C PRO A 161 10.58 -2.29 2.08
N GLU A 162 11.25 -2.43 3.21
CA GLU A 162 12.37 -1.56 3.66
C GLU A 162 11.94 -0.17 4.15
N THR A 163 10.67 0.24 4.01
CA THR A 163 10.15 1.41 4.69
C THR A 163 9.63 1.05 6.10
N SER A 164 9.21 2.02 6.88
CA SER A 164 8.75 1.75 8.25
C SER A 164 7.36 1.11 8.25
N LEU A 165 7.10 0.25 9.21
CA LEU A 165 5.75 -0.16 9.59
C LEU A 165 5.23 0.71 10.74
N PRO A 166 3.90 0.82 10.97
CA PRO A 166 3.34 1.65 12.04
C PRO A 166 3.86 1.30 13.45
N TRP A 167 4.33 0.06 13.62
CA TRP A 167 4.89 -0.47 14.88
C TRP A 167 6.42 -0.58 14.90
N SER A 168 7.12 -0.01 13.91
CA SER A 168 8.60 0.05 13.91
C SER A 168 9.10 0.75 15.18
N ARG A 169 10.23 0.28 15.72
CA ARG A 169 10.77 0.77 17.01
C ARG A 169 11.55 2.08 16.90
N THR A 170 11.62 2.67 15.72
CA THR A 170 12.28 3.97 15.49
C THR A 170 11.33 5.12 15.80
N PRO A 171 11.81 6.25 16.36
CA PRO A 171 10.96 7.43 16.62
C PRO A 171 10.45 8.05 15.31
N GLU A 172 11.30 8.12 14.30
CA GLU A 172 10.89 8.57 12.96
C GLU A 172 10.41 7.37 12.13
N ARG A 173 9.22 7.50 11.57
CA ARG A 173 8.62 6.49 10.69
C ARG A 173 8.14 7.13 9.40
N ASN A 174 8.27 6.39 8.33
CA ASN A 174 7.58 6.66 7.07
C ASN A 174 6.98 5.35 6.57
N VAL A 175 5.71 5.14 6.85
CA VAL A 175 4.95 4.00 6.34
C VAL A 175 4.60 4.30 4.90
N TYR A 176 5.35 3.73 3.95
CA TYR A 176 5.17 4.07 2.55
C TYR A 176 4.22 3.12 1.84
N LEU A 177 3.10 3.67 1.37
CA LEU A 177 2.03 2.91 0.72
C LEU A 177 1.87 3.36 -0.75
N ALA A 178 1.84 2.41 -1.67
CA ALA A 178 1.63 2.66 -3.09
C ALA A 178 0.37 1.95 -3.59
N GLY A 179 -0.39 2.64 -4.45
CA GLY A 179 -1.60 2.12 -5.08
C GLY A 179 -1.79 2.69 -6.48
N HIS A 180 -2.51 1.95 -7.32
CA HIS A 180 -2.83 2.39 -8.67
C HIS A 180 -3.79 3.59 -8.69
N ARG A 181 -3.60 4.47 -9.67
CA ARG A 181 -4.57 5.52 -9.94
C ARG A 181 -5.79 5.00 -10.70
N LEU A 182 -5.58 4.25 -11.77
CA LEU A 182 -6.66 3.62 -12.54
C LEU A 182 -6.89 2.16 -12.15
N GLY A 183 -5.82 1.37 -12.02
CA GLY A 183 -5.91 -0.06 -11.73
C GLY A 183 -6.66 -0.85 -12.79
N TYR A 184 -6.86 -2.14 -12.52
CA TYR A 184 -7.50 -3.05 -13.47
C TYR A 184 -8.97 -3.27 -13.14
N PRO A 185 -9.89 -3.27 -14.13
CA PRO A 185 -11.29 -3.61 -13.93
C PRO A 185 -11.46 -4.97 -13.25
N GLY A 186 -12.40 -5.06 -12.32
CA GLY A 186 -12.70 -6.29 -11.58
C GLY A 186 -11.70 -6.65 -10.48
N THR A 187 -10.69 -5.82 -10.21
CA THR A 187 -9.72 -6.03 -9.13
C THR A 187 -9.89 -5.03 -7.98
N GLY A 188 -9.31 -5.33 -6.81
CA GLY A 188 -9.28 -4.41 -5.67
C GLY A 188 -8.46 -3.13 -5.91
N SER A 189 -7.63 -3.12 -6.96
CA SER A 189 -6.82 -1.94 -7.33
C SER A 189 -7.60 -0.91 -8.14
N ARG A 190 -8.78 -1.29 -8.72
CA ARG A 190 -9.54 -0.39 -9.60
C ARG A 190 -9.90 0.90 -8.90
N LEU A 191 -9.36 2.01 -9.40
CA LEU A 191 -9.56 3.37 -8.91
C LEU A 191 -9.24 3.56 -7.41
N VAL A 192 -8.39 2.70 -6.84
CA VAL A 192 -8.11 2.71 -5.39
C VAL A 192 -7.59 4.07 -4.94
N PHE A 193 -6.63 4.67 -5.66
CA PHE A 193 -6.10 6.00 -5.39
C PHE A 193 -6.48 7.03 -6.48
N TYR A 194 -7.60 6.82 -7.17
CA TYR A 194 -8.09 7.76 -8.19
C TYR A 194 -8.31 9.16 -7.60
N ARG A 195 -8.96 9.22 -6.43
CA ARG A 195 -9.31 10.44 -5.71
C ARG A 195 -8.25 10.92 -4.71
N LEU A 196 -7.06 10.30 -4.68
CA LEU A 196 -6.00 10.66 -3.72
C LEU A 196 -5.63 12.15 -3.77
N GLY A 197 -5.77 12.78 -4.94
CA GLY A 197 -5.50 14.20 -5.12
C GLY A 197 -6.53 15.14 -4.47
N GLU A 198 -7.69 14.64 -4.08
CA GLU A 198 -8.76 15.40 -3.44
C GLU A 198 -8.52 15.58 -1.93
N LEU A 199 -7.62 14.79 -1.34
CA LEU A 199 -7.32 14.90 0.08
C LEU A 199 -6.78 16.29 0.42
N GLU A 200 -7.27 16.83 1.53
CA GLU A 200 -6.92 18.13 2.06
C GLU A 200 -6.15 18.01 3.38
N ARG A 201 -5.55 19.10 3.82
CA ARG A 201 -4.87 19.15 5.11
C ARG A 201 -5.86 18.89 6.24
N GLY A 202 -5.55 17.93 7.11
CA GLY A 202 -6.39 17.53 8.24
C GLY A 202 -7.20 16.27 7.99
N ASP A 203 -7.40 15.86 6.72
CA ASP A 203 -8.12 14.62 6.40
C ASP A 203 -7.48 13.42 7.08
N ARG A 204 -8.33 12.49 7.48
CA ARG A 204 -7.90 11.34 8.28
C ARG A 204 -7.46 10.16 7.43
N VAL A 205 -6.29 9.60 7.75
CA VAL A 205 -5.79 8.34 7.23
C VAL A 205 -5.64 7.37 8.39
N VAL A 206 -6.33 6.23 8.33
CA VAL A 206 -6.31 5.23 9.38
C VAL A 206 -5.74 3.92 8.85
N LEU A 207 -4.73 3.40 9.53
CA LEU A 207 -4.22 2.04 9.34
C LEU A 207 -4.66 1.17 10.51
N GLU A 208 -5.16 -0.02 10.23
CA GLU A 208 -5.55 -1.01 11.23
C GLU A 208 -4.77 -2.30 11.01
N ASP A 209 -4.08 -2.79 12.03
CA ASP A 209 -3.36 -4.06 11.93
C ASP A 209 -4.30 -5.27 12.15
N ARG A 210 -3.78 -6.48 11.95
CA ARG A 210 -4.57 -7.72 12.10
C ARG A 210 -5.01 -8.01 13.53
N ARG A 211 -4.45 -7.29 14.53
CA ARG A 211 -4.85 -7.37 15.95
C ARG A 211 -5.89 -6.30 16.31
N GLY A 212 -6.36 -5.51 15.31
CA GLY A 212 -7.32 -4.44 15.50
C GLY A 212 -6.72 -3.16 16.09
N ARG A 213 -5.39 -3.02 16.19
CA ARG A 213 -4.77 -1.77 16.62
C ARG A 213 -4.85 -0.75 15.50
N ARG A 214 -5.32 0.43 15.85
CA ARG A 214 -5.49 1.55 14.92
C ARG A 214 -4.32 2.53 15.06
N TYR A 215 -3.91 3.04 13.93
CA TYR A 215 -2.84 4.02 13.76
C TYR A 215 -3.42 5.16 12.94
N GLU A 216 -3.64 6.32 13.58
CA GLU A 216 -4.33 7.44 12.98
C GLU A 216 -3.35 8.54 12.60
N TYR A 217 -3.57 9.11 11.41
CA TYR A 217 -2.74 10.14 10.83
C TYR A 217 -3.64 11.23 10.27
N ALA A 218 -3.14 12.48 10.25
CA ALA A 218 -3.79 13.61 9.59
C ALA A 218 -2.92 14.12 8.43
N VAL A 219 -3.53 14.35 7.28
CA VAL A 219 -2.84 14.85 6.09
C VAL A 219 -2.17 16.19 6.36
N THR A 220 -0.90 16.29 6.02
CA THR A 220 -0.08 17.51 6.25
C THR A 220 0.55 18.07 5.00
N GLN A 221 0.81 17.22 3.99
CA GLN A 221 1.48 17.65 2.76
C GLN A 221 0.94 16.88 1.54
N LYS A 222 0.85 17.60 0.42
CA LYS A 222 0.52 17.03 -0.89
C LYS A 222 1.41 17.69 -1.96
N PHE A 223 2.11 16.89 -2.76
CA PHE A 223 3.02 17.37 -3.79
C PHE A 223 3.26 16.32 -4.88
N VAL A 224 3.89 16.73 -5.98
CA VAL A 224 4.19 15.87 -7.13
C VAL A 224 5.68 15.78 -7.32
N VAL A 225 6.19 14.57 -7.58
CA VAL A 225 7.61 14.30 -7.82
C VAL A 225 7.81 13.50 -9.10
N GLY A 226 9.04 13.39 -9.55
CA GLY A 226 9.44 12.51 -10.65
C GLY A 226 9.37 11.03 -10.26
N PRO A 227 9.32 10.12 -11.23
CA PRO A 227 9.22 8.69 -10.97
C PRO A 227 10.49 8.08 -10.35
N ARG A 228 11.60 8.82 -10.35
CA ARG A 228 12.90 8.39 -9.78
C ARG A 228 13.22 9.03 -8.45
N ASP A 229 12.33 9.86 -7.91
CA ASP A 229 12.55 10.60 -6.68
C ASP A 229 12.33 9.71 -5.45
N SER A 230 13.26 8.77 -5.24
CA SER A 230 13.19 7.78 -4.15
C SER A 230 13.32 8.38 -2.74
N TRP A 231 13.80 9.63 -2.62
CA TRP A 231 13.90 10.32 -1.33
C TRP A 231 12.57 10.43 -0.58
N VAL A 232 11.44 10.38 -1.30
CA VAL A 232 10.09 10.43 -0.69
C VAL A 232 9.81 9.21 0.21
N MET A 233 10.52 8.09 0.01
CA MET A 233 10.41 6.87 0.81
C MET A 233 11.21 6.95 2.12
N GLY A 234 12.17 7.88 2.20
CA GLY A 234 13.02 8.07 3.37
C GLY A 234 12.25 8.55 4.60
N ARG A 235 12.79 8.24 5.79
CA ARG A 235 12.33 8.80 7.05
C ARG A 235 12.65 10.29 7.12
N VAL A 236 11.78 11.07 7.74
CA VAL A 236 11.98 12.51 7.95
C VAL A 236 12.17 12.74 9.45
N ARG A 237 13.23 13.49 9.79
CA ARG A 237 13.58 13.75 11.18
C ARG A 237 12.41 14.37 11.95
N GLY A 238 12.11 13.80 13.13
CA GLY A 238 11.05 14.26 14.02
C GLY A 238 9.62 13.96 13.52
N ARG A 239 9.45 13.09 12.50
CA ARG A 239 8.13 12.76 11.98
C ARG A 239 7.83 11.26 12.09
N ASP A 240 6.62 10.95 12.56
CA ASP A 240 5.97 9.63 12.44
C ASP A 240 4.83 9.80 11.45
N MET A 241 4.98 9.26 10.23
CA MET A 241 4.06 9.58 9.13
C MET A 241 3.75 8.37 8.28
N VAL A 242 2.63 8.46 7.57
CA VAL A 242 2.31 7.63 6.40
C VAL A 242 2.46 8.47 5.12
N THR A 243 3.04 7.87 4.10
CA THR A 243 3.13 8.45 2.76
C THR A 243 2.33 7.58 1.79
N LEU A 244 1.38 8.20 1.10
CA LEU A 244 0.55 7.58 0.07
C LEU A 244 1.04 8.02 -1.30
N GLN A 245 1.24 7.06 -2.23
CA GLN A 245 1.70 7.33 -3.58
C GLN A 245 0.78 6.75 -4.64
N THR A 246 0.55 7.54 -5.69
CA THR A 246 -0.04 7.04 -6.95
C THR A 246 0.59 7.70 -8.16
N CYS A 247 0.33 7.16 -9.35
CA CYS A 247 0.81 7.73 -10.62
C CYS A 247 -0.04 8.93 -11.05
N THR A 248 0.58 9.94 -11.68
CA THR A 248 -0.07 11.17 -12.17
C THR A 248 0.75 11.79 -13.29
N PRO A 249 0.20 12.68 -14.14
CA PRO A 249 -1.24 12.85 -14.40
C PRO A 249 -1.80 11.70 -15.26
N ILE A 250 -3.12 11.65 -15.43
CA ILE A 250 -3.77 10.80 -16.40
C ILE A 250 -3.71 11.51 -17.75
N PRO A 251 -3.39 10.87 -18.87
CA PRO A 251 -3.07 9.44 -19.05
C PRO A 251 -1.57 9.13 -19.08
N THR A 252 -0.69 10.09 -18.81
CA THR A 252 0.77 9.91 -19.05
C THR A 252 1.48 9.15 -17.94
N PHE A 253 1.04 9.29 -16.68
CA PHE A 253 1.59 8.63 -15.49
C PHE A 253 3.10 8.79 -15.30
N ASP A 254 3.67 9.87 -15.83
CA ASP A 254 5.11 10.17 -15.81
C ASP A 254 5.58 10.83 -14.50
N ARG A 255 4.66 11.12 -13.59
CA ARG A 255 4.90 11.69 -12.27
C ARG A 255 4.30 10.82 -11.17
N ARG A 256 4.62 11.17 -9.93
CA ARG A 256 4.05 10.55 -8.72
C ARG A 256 3.39 11.63 -7.86
N LEU A 257 2.10 11.43 -7.56
CA LEU A 257 1.40 12.20 -6.56
C LEU A 257 1.71 11.59 -5.19
N ILE A 258 2.17 12.42 -4.28
CA ILE A 258 2.53 12.08 -2.91
C ILE A 258 1.60 12.83 -1.96
N VAL A 259 1.00 12.09 -1.03
CA VAL A 259 0.26 12.65 0.10
C VAL A 259 0.91 12.13 1.38
N ARG A 260 1.31 13.03 2.27
CA ARG A 260 1.87 12.70 3.59
C ARG A 260 0.89 13.07 4.68
N ALA A 261 0.74 12.18 5.64
CA ALA A 261 -0.04 12.41 6.84
C ALA A 261 0.80 12.08 8.07
N ASP A 262 0.78 12.95 9.07
CA ASP A 262 1.51 12.77 10.32
C ASP A 262 0.64 12.09 11.38
N ARG A 263 1.28 11.34 12.25
CA ARG A 263 0.64 10.65 13.37
C ARG A 263 -0.08 11.63 14.28
N VAL A 264 -1.32 11.32 14.70
CA VAL A 264 -2.14 12.09 15.66
C VAL A 264 -2.40 11.30 16.92
#